data_0010b05a505d1b901eef9432fa1185ba
#
_entry.id   0010b05a505d1b901eef9432fa1185ba
#
_cell.length_a   1.000
_cell.length_b   1.000
_cell.length_c   1.000
_cell.angle_alpha   90.00
_cell.angle_beta   90.00
_cell.angle_gamma   90.00
#
_symmetry.space_group_name_H-M   'P 1'
#
loop_
_entity.id
_entity.type
_entity.pdbx_description
1 polymer ?
#
loop_
_entity_poly.entity_id
_entity_poly.type
_entity_poly.pdbx_seq_one_letter_code
_entity_poly.pdbx_strand_id
1 'polypeptide(L)'
;VLTSTGQQIVLAGTTDWFSAKFNEVPPDVVGALRGVPASAVKILLTHQPRGVAFNNAQQVDLQLSGHTHGGMVVGFAQLVALFNEGYVSGLYQLGNLQLYVSNGTGLWSGFPLRLGVPAEISQILLHSPQQG
;
A
#
# COMPACT_ATOMS: atom_id res chain seq x y z
N VAL A 1 -2.10 16.61 -7.35
CA VAL A 1 -3.36 16.57 -8.11
C VAL A 1 -4.39 17.41 -7.38
N LEU A 2 -5.17 18.19 -8.10
CA LEU A 2 -6.29 18.98 -7.55
C LEU A 2 -7.62 18.31 -7.90
N THR A 3 -8.54 18.29 -6.95
CA THR A 3 -9.92 17.85 -7.18
C THR A 3 -10.75 19.00 -7.77
N SER A 4 -11.96 18.72 -8.25
CA SER A 4 -12.91 19.75 -8.72
C SER A 4 -13.34 20.74 -7.61
N THR A 5 -13.17 20.36 -6.34
CA THR A 5 -13.46 21.22 -5.16
C THR A 5 -12.26 22.02 -4.68
N GLY A 6 -11.11 21.92 -5.37
CA GLY A 6 -9.87 22.59 -4.98
C GLY A 6 -9.09 21.88 -3.86
N GLN A 7 -9.58 20.75 -3.35
CA GLN A 7 -8.82 19.92 -2.41
C GLN A 7 -7.61 19.29 -3.11
N GLN A 8 -6.52 19.17 -2.38
CA GLN A 8 -5.33 18.52 -2.90
C GLN A 8 -5.33 17.03 -2.58
N ILE A 9 -5.05 16.21 -3.60
CA ILE A 9 -4.68 14.81 -3.43
C ILE A 9 -3.23 14.69 -3.83
N VAL A 10 -2.41 14.16 -2.94
CA VAL A 10 -0.98 13.93 -3.15
C VAL A 10 -0.73 12.44 -3.31
N LEU A 11 -0.09 12.06 -4.41
CA LEU A 11 0.45 10.73 -4.61
C LEU A 11 1.93 10.76 -4.25
N ALA A 12 2.30 10.05 -3.20
CA ALA A 12 3.67 9.86 -2.77
C ALA A 12 4.10 8.42 -3.05
N GLY A 13 5.38 8.21 -3.30
CA GLY A 13 5.93 6.87 -3.52
C GLY A 13 7.28 6.72 -2.86
N THR A 14 7.61 5.48 -2.48
CA THR A 14 8.92 5.13 -1.93
C THR A 14 9.53 3.98 -2.72
N THR A 15 10.84 3.84 -2.60
CA THR A 15 11.55 2.63 -3.02
C THR A 15 11.10 1.41 -2.22
N ASP A 16 11.44 0.22 -2.72
CA ASP A 16 11.14 -1.04 -2.02
C ASP A 16 12.00 -1.19 -0.75
N TRP A 17 11.50 -1.93 0.23
CA TRP A 17 12.24 -2.26 1.46
C TRP A 17 13.51 -3.07 1.21
N PHE A 18 13.59 -3.79 0.09
CA PHE A 18 14.79 -4.52 -0.31
C PHE A 18 15.79 -3.67 -1.08
N SER A 19 15.50 -2.41 -1.42
CA SER A 19 16.38 -1.53 -2.19
C SER A 19 17.80 -1.45 -1.58
N ALA A 20 17.90 -1.38 -0.26
CA ALA A 20 19.19 -1.35 0.43
C ALA A 20 20.08 -2.58 0.15
N LYS A 21 19.50 -3.74 -0.16
CA LYS A 21 20.28 -4.94 -0.54
C LYS A 21 20.95 -4.80 -1.91
N PHE A 22 20.48 -3.85 -2.71
CA PHE A 22 20.99 -3.54 -4.04
C PHE A 22 21.77 -2.23 -4.08
N ASN A 23 22.17 -1.70 -2.91
CA ASN A 23 22.83 -0.39 -2.76
C ASN A 23 22.00 0.79 -3.31
N GLU A 24 20.69 0.65 -3.31
CA GLU A 24 19.75 1.71 -3.65
C GLU A 24 19.25 2.45 -2.41
N VAL A 25 18.64 3.60 -2.62
CA VAL A 25 18.09 4.42 -1.53
C VAL A 25 16.97 3.66 -0.80
N PRO A 26 17.02 3.55 0.54
CA PRO A 26 15.95 2.92 1.31
C PRO A 26 14.64 3.73 1.23
N PRO A 27 13.49 3.12 1.57
CA PRO A 27 12.21 3.83 1.59
C PRO A 27 12.26 5.03 2.56
N ASP A 28 11.86 6.21 2.06
CA ASP A 28 11.80 7.45 2.83
C ASP A 28 10.42 8.10 2.69
N VAL A 29 9.50 7.72 3.55
CA VAL A 29 8.13 8.26 3.58
C VAL A 29 8.14 9.73 4.00
N VAL A 30 9.00 10.11 4.95
CA VAL A 30 9.09 11.49 5.44
C VAL A 30 9.58 12.41 4.32
N GLY A 31 10.60 11.98 3.58
CA GLY A 31 11.11 12.70 2.42
C GLY A 31 10.06 12.80 1.30
N ALA A 32 9.34 11.71 1.02
CA ALA A 32 8.28 11.68 0.01
C ALA A 32 7.09 12.60 0.34
N LEU A 33 6.84 12.86 1.63
CA LEU A 33 5.76 13.76 2.10
C LEU A 33 6.25 15.16 2.45
N ARG A 34 7.52 15.48 2.19
CA ARG A 34 8.07 16.80 2.54
C ARG A 34 7.36 17.92 1.79
N GLY A 35 6.87 18.92 2.53
CA GLY A 35 6.17 20.08 1.97
C GLY A 35 4.72 19.82 1.56
N VAL A 36 4.19 18.62 1.83
CA VAL A 36 2.78 18.29 1.60
C VAL A 36 1.93 19.00 2.67
N PRO A 37 0.90 19.78 2.28
CA PRO A 37 0.00 20.41 3.24
C PRO A 37 -0.71 19.38 4.13
N ALA A 38 -0.90 19.72 5.40
CA ALA A 38 -1.61 18.83 6.34
C ALA A 38 -3.05 18.53 5.89
N SER A 39 -3.69 19.47 5.20
CA SER A 39 -5.06 19.34 4.67
C SER A 39 -5.17 18.51 3.39
N ALA A 40 -4.04 18.13 2.77
CA ALA A 40 -4.07 17.30 1.57
C ALA A 40 -4.34 15.84 1.91
N VAL A 41 -5.13 15.18 1.07
CA VAL A 41 -5.29 13.72 1.12
C VAL A 41 -4.00 13.07 0.61
N LYS A 42 -3.39 12.21 1.43
CA LYS A 42 -2.08 11.60 1.15
C LYS A 42 -2.27 10.12 0.79
N ILE A 43 -1.96 9.78 -0.46
CA ILE A 43 -1.96 8.41 -0.94
C ILE A 43 -0.51 7.97 -1.12
N LEU A 44 -0.10 6.94 -0.38
CA LEU A 44 1.24 6.39 -0.42
C LEU A 44 1.27 5.11 -1.27
N LEU A 45 2.16 5.10 -2.25
CA LEU A 45 2.45 3.93 -3.07
C LEU A 45 3.74 3.28 -2.55
N THR A 46 3.63 2.07 -2.03
CA THR A 46 4.78 1.28 -1.58
C THR A 46 4.58 -0.18 -1.92
N HIS A 47 5.63 -0.85 -2.42
CA HIS A 47 5.51 -2.22 -2.91
C HIS A 47 5.06 -3.19 -1.82
N GLN A 48 5.70 -3.17 -0.65
CA GLN A 48 5.39 -4.07 0.46
C GLN A 48 4.40 -3.43 1.44
N PRO A 49 3.44 -4.21 2.01
CA PRO A 49 2.50 -3.72 3.01
C PRO A 49 3.15 -3.65 4.39
N ARG A 50 4.19 -2.82 4.53
CA ARG A 50 4.98 -2.65 5.74
C ARG A 50 5.02 -1.21 6.21
N GLY A 51 5.42 -1.03 7.47
CA GLY A 51 5.54 0.29 8.08
C GLY A 51 4.20 0.99 8.27
N VAL A 52 3.09 0.26 8.30
CA VAL A 52 1.74 0.84 8.29
C VAL A 52 1.50 1.72 9.51
N ALA A 53 1.96 1.30 10.70
CA ALA A 53 1.84 2.09 11.93
C ALA A 53 2.64 3.41 11.83
N PHE A 54 3.86 3.36 11.28
CA PHE A 54 4.66 4.54 11.04
C PHE A 54 4.00 5.47 10.03
N ASN A 55 3.47 4.93 8.92
CA ASN A 55 2.82 5.70 7.87
C ASN A 55 1.52 6.37 8.37
N ASN A 56 0.76 5.72 9.25
CA ASN A 56 -0.37 6.32 9.95
C ASN A 56 0.07 7.51 10.82
N ALA A 57 1.20 7.39 11.53
CA ALA A 57 1.77 8.50 12.30
C ALA A 57 2.23 9.68 11.42
N GLN A 58 2.58 9.45 10.15
CA GLN A 58 2.86 10.48 9.14
C GLN A 58 1.59 11.05 8.49
N GLN A 59 0.40 10.68 8.99
CA GLN A 59 -0.90 11.12 8.46
C GLN A 59 -1.11 10.73 7.00
N VAL A 60 -0.67 9.54 6.60
CA VAL A 60 -1.06 8.93 5.34
C VAL A 60 -2.51 8.46 5.47
N ASP A 61 -3.36 8.79 4.50
CA ASP A 61 -4.77 8.45 4.50
C ASP A 61 -5.01 7.09 3.84
N LEU A 62 -4.30 6.82 2.74
CA LEU A 62 -4.40 5.57 2.00
C LEU A 62 -3.01 5.07 1.61
N GLN A 63 -2.69 3.82 1.96
CA GLN A 63 -1.52 3.11 1.46
C GLN A 63 -1.94 2.04 0.47
N LEU A 64 -1.33 2.04 -0.71
CA LEU A 64 -1.53 1.02 -1.73
C LEU A 64 -0.28 0.16 -1.84
N SER A 65 -0.45 -1.14 -1.66
CA SER A 65 0.63 -2.12 -1.67
C SER A 65 0.25 -3.37 -2.46
N GLY A 66 1.25 -4.15 -2.82
CA GLY A 66 1.11 -5.46 -3.44
C GLY A 66 2.03 -6.48 -2.78
N HIS A 67 3.01 -7.02 -3.52
CA HIS A 67 4.08 -7.90 -3.04
C HIS A 67 3.65 -9.31 -2.62
N THR A 68 2.58 -9.45 -1.87
CA THR A 68 2.14 -10.69 -1.21
C THR A 68 1.49 -11.69 -2.16
N HIS A 69 1.04 -11.22 -3.32
CA HIS A 69 0.25 -11.99 -4.29
C HIS A 69 -0.95 -12.73 -3.67
N GLY A 70 -1.50 -12.20 -2.56
CA GLY A 70 -2.59 -12.82 -1.81
C GLY A 70 -2.23 -14.15 -1.16
N GLY A 71 -0.91 -14.42 -0.96
CA GLY A 71 -0.40 -15.70 -0.48
C GLY A 71 -0.22 -16.76 -1.56
N MET A 72 -0.53 -16.46 -2.83
CA MET A 72 -0.36 -17.31 -4.04
C MET A 72 -1.16 -18.60 -4.04
N VAL A 73 -1.17 -19.35 -2.95
CA VAL A 73 -1.82 -20.65 -2.80
C VAL A 73 -2.73 -20.62 -1.57
N VAL A 74 -3.93 -21.16 -1.73
CA VAL A 74 -4.88 -21.30 -0.61
C VAL A 74 -4.19 -22.01 0.56
N GLY A 75 -4.30 -21.41 1.76
CA GLY A 75 -3.67 -21.91 2.98
C GLY A 75 -2.30 -21.30 3.28
N PHE A 76 -1.64 -20.64 2.34
CA PHE A 76 -0.33 -20.00 2.58
C PHE A 76 -0.42 -18.55 3.08
N ALA A 77 -1.62 -17.98 3.12
CA ALA A 77 -1.81 -16.61 3.56
C ALA A 77 -1.24 -16.33 4.96
N GLN A 78 -1.40 -17.28 5.91
CA GLN A 78 -0.88 -17.13 7.27
C GLN A 78 0.66 -17.09 7.29
N LEU A 79 1.32 -17.90 6.46
CA LEU A 79 2.78 -17.87 6.34
C LEU A 79 3.26 -16.55 5.75
N VAL A 80 2.59 -16.06 4.70
CA VAL A 80 2.92 -14.78 4.07
C VAL A 80 2.68 -13.62 5.03
N ALA A 81 1.63 -13.70 5.86
CA ALA A 81 1.32 -12.71 6.88
C ALA A 81 2.47 -12.51 7.88
N LEU A 82 3.16 -13.58 8.29
CA LEU A 82 4.30 -13.52 9.22
C LEU A 82 5.44 -12.61 8.72
N PHE A 83 5.61 -12.52 7.41
CA PHE A 83 6.65 -11.70 6.78
C PHE A 83 6.17 -10.32 6.34
N ASN A 84 4.87 -10.02 6.50
CA ASN A 84 4.24 -8.80 6.00
C ASN A 84 3.39 -8.09 7.07
N GLU A 85 3.83 -8.09 8.32
CA GLU A 85 3.15 -7.42 9.45
C GLU A 85 1.67 -7.83 9.62
N GLY A 86 1.30 -9.03 9.16
CA GLY A 86 -0.08 -9.52 9.19
C GLY A 86 -0.91 -9.21 7.94
N TYR A 87 -0.40 -8.40 7.01
CA TYR A 87 -1.15 -7.95 5.84
C TYR A 87 -0.88 -8.82 4.62
N VAL A 88 -1.93 -9.33 3.98
CA VAL A 88 -1.79 -10.25 2.83
C VAL A 88 -2.61 -9.81 1.62
N SER A 89 -3.89 -9.47 1.80
CA SER A 89 -4.80 -9.16 0.70
C SER A 89 -6.00 -8.38 1.20
N GLY A 90 -6.50 -7.44 0.39
CA GLY A 90 -7.70 -6.70 0.67
C GLY A 90 -7.48 -5.40 1.46
N LEU A 91 -8.54 -4.89 2.05
CA LEU A 91 -8.58 -3.61 2.74
C LEU A 91 -8.45 -3.80 4.26
N TYR A 92 -7.54 -3.05 4.85
CA TYR A 92 -7.31 -2.99 6.30
C TYR A 92 -7.46 -1.55 6.79
N GLN A 93 -7.87 -1.38 8.06
CA GLN A 93 -7.94 -0.08 8.72
C GLN A 93 -6.98 -0.04 9.90
N LEU A 94 -6.12 0.96 9.96
CA LEU A 94 -5.21 1.21 11.08
C LEU A 94 -5.28 2.70 11.48
N GLY A 95 -5.98 3.00 12.54
CA GLY A 95 -6.24 4.39 12.91
C GLY A 95 -7.00 5.11 11.78
N ASN A 96 -6.45 6.21 11.28
CA ASN A 96 -7.01 6.96 10.16
C ASN A 96 -6.52 6.46 8.78
N LEU A 97 -5.50 5.60 8.75
CA LEU A 97 -4.94 5.07 7.53
C LEU A 97 -5.73 3.85 7.04
N GLN A 98 -6.10 3.85 5.77
CA GLN A 98 -6.54 2.66 5.06
C GLN A 98 -5.37 2.05 4.30
N LEU A 99 -5.13 0.74 4.48
CA LEU A 99 -4.17 -0.02 3.70
C LEU A 99 -4.93 -0.93 2.74
N TYR A 100 -4.66 -0.83 1.46
CA TYR A 100 -5.12 -1.80 0.48
C TYR A 100 -3.94 -2.62 -0.06
N VAL A 101 -4.05 -3.95 0.03
CA VAL A 101 -3.06 -4.89 -0.48
C VAL A 101 -3.66 -5.67 -1.65
N SER A 102 -3.16 -5.38 -2.86
CA SER A 102 -3.60 -6.05 -4.08
C SER A 102 -2.90 -7.40 -4.27
N ASN A 103 -3.64 -8.39 -4.77
CA ASN A 103 -3.05 -9.67 -5.22
C ASN A 103 -2.21 -9.51 -6.48
N GLY A 104 -2.40 -8.42 -7.23
CA GLY A 104 -1.70 -8.16 -8.47
C GLY A 104 -2.07 -9.13 -9.60
N THR A 105 -1.57 -8.85 -10.80
CA THR A 105 -1.86 -9.64 -12.02
C THR A 105 -0.79 -10.70 -12.32
N GLY A 106 0.45 -10.48 -11.85
CA GLY A 106 1.59 -11.33 -12.13
C GLY A 106 1.71 -12.56 -11.24
N LEU A 107 2.67 -13.41 -11.59
CA LEU A 107 3.14 -14.52 -10.76
C LEU A 107 4.38 -14.07 -9.98
N TRP A 108 4.61 -14.67 -8.83
CA TRP A 108 5.84 -14.43 -8.09
C TRP A 108 7.02 -15.09 -8.81
N SER A 109 8.12 -14.37 -8.95
CA SER A 109 9.29 -14.82 -9.72
C SER A 109 10.00 -16.04 -9.15
N GLY A 110 9.91 -16.27 -7.83
CA GLY A 110 10.52 -17.42 -7.17
C GLY A 110 9.70 -18.70 -7.25
N PHE A 111 8.38 -18.58 -7.49
CA PHE A 111 7.45 -19.68 -7.51
C PHE A 111 6.23 -19.33 -8.37
N PRO A 112 6.28 -19.55 -9.68
CA PRO A 112 5.29 -19.03 -10.63
C PRO A 112 3.99 -19.86 -10.62
N LEU A 113 3.32 -19.95 -9.48
CA LEU A 113 2.05 -20.67 -9.31
C LEU A 113 1.03 -19.79 -8.56
N ARG A 114 -0.21 -19.80 -9.05
CA ARG A 114 -1.39 -19.39 -8.29
C ARG A 114 -2.37 -20.55 -8.21
N LEU A 115 -2.84 -20.87 -7.01
CA LEU A 115 -3.83 -21.92 -6.80
C LEU A 115 -4.89 -21.43 -5.81
N GLY A 116 -6.10 -21.16 -6.32
CA GLY A 116 -7.23 -20.67 -5.54
C GLY A 116 -7.13 -19.22 -5.08
N VAL A 117 -6.09 -18.50 -5.49
CA VAL A 117 -5.93 -17.04 -5.28
C VAL A 117 -5.92 -16.36 -6.63
N PRO A 118 -7.01 -15.69 -7.06
CA PRO A 118 -7.10 -15.10 -8.39
C PRO A 118 -6.14 -13.93 -8.57
N ALA A 119 -5.74 -13.68 -9.82
CA ALA A 119 -5.14 -12.41 -10.22
C ALA A 119 -6.17 -11.28 -10.08
N GLU A 120 -5.67 -10.06 -9.81
CA GLU A 120 -6.53 -8.93 -9.47
C GLU A 120 -6.06 -7.64 -10.16
N ILE A 121 -7.03 -6.90 -10.68
CA ILE A 121 -6.90 -5.48 -11.03
C ILE A 121 -7.95 -4.73 -10.21
N SER A 122 -7.50 -3.80 -9.38
CA SER A 122 -8.36 -3.09 -8.42
C SER A 122 -8.67 -1.70 -8.92
N GLN A 123 -9.95 -1.35 -8.95
CA GLN A 123 -10.39 0.03 -9.14
C GLN A 123 -10.72 0.62 -7.78
N ILE A 124 -10.08 1.73 -7.44
CA ILE A 124 -10.28 2.45 -6.17
C ILE A 124 -11.02 3.74 -6.45
N LEU A 125 -12.19 3.89 -5.85
CA LEU A 125 -13.00 5.09 -5.92
C LEU A 125 -12.86 5.86 -4.62
N LEU A 126 -12.43 7.12 -4.72
CA LEU A 126 -12.32 8.02 -3.58
C LEU A 126 -13.59 8.88 -3.49
N HIS A 127 -14.21 8.88 -2.33
CA HIS A 127 -15.37 9.72 -2.05
C HIS A 127 -15.04 10.70 -0.93
N SER A 128 -15.46 11.95 -1.06
CA SER A 128 -15.46 12.85 0.09
C SER A 128 -16.55 12.41 1.08
N PRO A 129 -16.31 12.55 2.40
CA PRO A 129 -17.37 12.32 3.37
C PRO A 129 -18.58 13.20 3.04
N GLN A 130 -19.77 12.62 3.01
CA GLN A 130 -21.00 13.42 2.89
C GLN A 130 -21.08 14.31 4.12
N GLN A 131 -21.15 15.63 3.89
CA GLN A 131 -21.50 16.54 4.97
C GLN A 131 -22.96 16.26 5.34
N GLY A 132 -23.14 15.60 6.50
CA GLY A 132 -24.43 15.39 7.09
C GLY A 132 -25.02 16.68 7.67
#